data_6e2ea79c29e4038e8e77f12a50d725ab
#
_entry.id   6e2ea79c29e4038e8e77f12a50d725ab
#
_cell.length_a   1.000
_cell.length_b   1.000
_cell.length_c   1.000
_cell.angle_alpha   90.00
_cell.angle_beta   90.00
_cell.angle_gamma   90.00
#
_symmetry.space_group_name_H-M   'P 1'
#
loop_
_entity.id
_entity.type
_entity.pdbx_description
1 polymer ?
#
loop_
_entity_poly.entity_id
_entity_poly.type
_entity_poly.pdbx_seq_one_letter_code
_entity_poly.pdbx_strand_id
1 'polypeptide(L)'
;MPTVKGIPGPYRFFFYSFDCNEPMHVHVQRERMICKFWIHPVALARNQGFSAKELNTIREIITRSRERIMEAWHGHCGANTGSEN
;
A
#
# COMPACT_ATOMS: atom_id res chain seq x y z
N MET A 1 8.71 -2.02 10.29
CA MET A 1 7.94 -1.52 9.15
C MET A 1 6.49 -1.33 9.57
N PRO A 2 5.93 -0.12 9.38
CA PRO A 2 4.54 0.10 9.76
C PRO A 2 3.59 -0.75 8.92
N THR A 3 2.67 -1.41 9.60
CA THR A 3 1.69 -2.28 8.98
C THR A 3 0.32 -1.59 9.04
N VAL A 4 -0.40 -1.60 7.92
CA VAL A 4 -1.76 -1.07 7.88
C VAL A 4 -2.68 -2.09 8.55
N LYS A 5 -3.32 -1.67 9.63
CA LYS A 5 -4.19 -2.56 10.41
C LYS A 5 -5.61 -2.48 9.92
N GLY A 6 -6.37 -3.54 10.20
CA GLY A 6 -7.80 -3.54 9.92
C GLY A 6 -8.17 -3.98 8.53
N ILE A 7 -7.23 -4.45 7.73
CA ILE A 7 -7.53 -5.01 6.42
C ILE A 7 -7.50 -6.52 6.54
N PRO A 8 -8.65 -7.19 6.38
CA PRO A 8 -8.70 -8.65 6.53
C PRO A 8 -8.05 -9.38 5.37
N GLY A 9 -7.79 -10.65 5.59
CA GLY A 9 -7.28 -11.53 4.55
C GLY A 9 -5.84 -11.92 4.79
N PRO A 10 -5.26 -12.70 3.88
CA PRO A 10 -3.93 -13.27 4.08
C PRO A 10 -2.80 -12.29 3.73
N TYR A 11 -3.13 -11.10 3.25
CA TYR A 11 -2.12 -10.16 2.78
C TYR A 11 -1.70 -9.23 3.89
N ARG A 12 -0.41 -8.89 3.91
CA ARG A 12 0.11 -7.87 4.80
C ARG A 12 0.32 -6.59 4.00
N PHE A 13 -0.29 -5.50 4.45
CA PHE A 13 -0.16 -4.18 3.83
C PHE A 13 0.75 -3.34 4.70
N PHE A 14 1.81 -2.77 4.12
CA PHE A 14 2.81 -2.09 4.94
C PHE A 14 3.55 -1.02 4.14
N PHE A 15 4.32 -0.20 4.88
CA PHE A 15 5.19 0.81 4.30
C PHE A 15 6.61 0.59 4.80
N TYR A 16 7.60 0.97 4.00
CA TYR A 16 8.97 1.08 4.47
C TYR A 16 9.17 2.46 5.07
N SER A 17 10.17 2.60 5.94
CA SER A 17 10.39 3.87 6.65
C SER A 17 10.77 5.00 5.71
N PHE A 18 11.34 4.70 4.55
CA PHE A 18 11.76 5.72 3.58
C PHE A 18 10.73 5.99 2.50
N ASP A 19 9.56 5.37 2.57
CA ASP A 19 8.55 5.50 1.52
C ASP A 19 7.99 6.91 1.41
N CYS A 20 8.15 7.73 2.44
CA CYS A 20 7.58 9.06 2.46
C CYS A 20 8.19 10.01 1.43
N ASN A 21 9.29 9.61 0.81
CA ASN A 21 9.93 10.38 -0.25
C ASN A 21 9.25 10.20 -1.61
N GLU A 22 8.27 9.32 -1.69
CA GLU A 22 7.56 9.02 -2.93
C GLU A 22 6.08 9.36 -2.81
N PRO A 23 5.37 9.43 -3.94
CA PRO A 23 3.92 9.54 -3.86
C PRO A 23 3.32 8.41 -3.06
N MET A 24 2.11 8.64 -2.55
CA MET A 24 1.45 7.68 -1.68
C MET A 24 1.33 6.31 -2.35
N HIS A 25 1.74 5.27 -1.64
CA HIS A 25 1.68 3.91 -2.15
C HIS A 25 1.64 2.94 -0.97
N VAL A 26 1.43 1.66 -1.27
CA VAL A 26 1.43 0.62 -0.26
C VAL A 26 2.10 -0.63 -0.82
N HIS A 27 2.80 -1.33 0.04
CA HIS A 27 3.39 -2.63 -0.29
C HIS A 27 2.49 -3.73 0.24
N VAL A 28 2.36 -4.80 -0.52
CA VAL A 28 1.50 -5.93 -0.17
C VAL A 28 2.33 -7.19 -0.26
N GLN A 29 2.29 -8.00 0.79
CA GLN A 29 3.09 -9.20 0.87
C GLN A 29 2.24 -10.39 1.31
N ARG A 30 2.48 -11.52 0.69
CA ARG A 30 1.99 -12.82 1.16
C ARG A 30 3.06 -13.84 0.86
N GLU A 31 3.62 -14.43 1.92
CA GLU A 31 4.73 -15.37 1.81
C GLU A 31 5.91 -14.70 1.11
N ARG A 32 6.36 -15.20 -0.03
CA ARG A 32 7.50 -14.63 -0.75
C ARG A 32 7.08 -13.65 -1.83
N MET A 33 5.77 -13.50 -2.04
CA MET A 33 5.27 -12.63 -3.08
C MET A 33 5.07 -11.24 -2.52
N ILE A 34 5.46 -10.24 -3.28
CA ILE A 34 5.34 -8.85 -2.85
C ILE A 34 5.02 -7.98 -4.06
N CYS A 35 4.17 -6.98 -3.83
CA CYS A 35 3.88 -6.00 -4.87
C CYS A 35 3.74 -4.62 -4.27
N LYS A 36 3.74 -3.61 -5.14
CA LYS A 36 3.61 -2.22 -4.75
C LYS A 36 2.53 -1.59 -5.62
N PHE A 37 1.58 -0.90 -4.98
CA PHE A 37 0.51 -0.19 -5.68
C PHE A 37 0.54 1.28 -5.32
N TRP A 38 0.43 2.13 -6.33
CA TRP A 38 0.14 3.54 -6.11
C TRP A 38 -1.30 3.69 -5.62
N ILE A 39 -1.59 4.76 -4.92
CA ILE A 39 -2.94 4.99 -4.36
C ILE A 39 -3.72 6.03 -5.17
N HIS A 40 -3.05 6.97 -5.80
CA HIS A 40 -3.67 8.04 -6.58
C HIS A 40 -3.07 8.10 -7.98
N PRO A 41 -3.66 7.41 -8.95
CA PRO A 41 -4.75 6.45 -8.90
C PRO A 41 -4.27 5.11 -8.37
N VAL A 42 -5.21 4.21 -8.09
CA VAL A 42 -4.84 2.85 -7.69
C VAL A 42 -4.30 2.14 -8.91
N ALA A 43 -2.99 1.91 -8.91
CA ALA A 43 -2.32 1.33 -10.07
C ALA A 43 -1.10 0.54 -9.61
N LEU A 44 -0.87 -0.58 -10.29
CA LEU A 44 0.28 -1.43 -9.97
C LEU A 44 1.58 -0.73 -10.35
N ALA A 45 2.50 -0.64 -9.39
CA ALA A 45 3.82 -0.07 -9.62
C ALA A 45 4.88 -1.15 -9.83
N ARG A 46 4.78 -2.25 -9.09
CA ARG A 46 5.76 -3.33 -9.15
C ARG A 46 5.14 -4.61 -8.65
N ASN A 47 5.53 -5.73 -9.24
CA ASN A 47 5.06 -7.05 -8.82
C ASN A 47 6.21 -8.05 -8.83
N GLN A 48 6.30 -8.82 -7.76
CA GLN A 48 7.23 -9.93 -7.66
C GLN A 48 6.46 -11.15 -7.18
N GLY A 49 5.98 -11.95 -8.10
CA GLY A 49 5.44 -13.26 -7.79
C GLY A 49 3.94 -13.44 -7.78
N PHE A 50 3.17 -12.38 -7.64
CA PHE A 50 1.70 -12.53 -7.66
C PHE A 50 1.20 -12.78 -9.07
N SER A 51 0.18 -13.64 -9.18
CA SER A 51 -0.50 -13.86 -10.45
C SER A 51 -1.38 -12.66 -10.79
N ALA A 52 -1.79 -12.57 -12.05
CA ALA A 52 -2.71 -11.52 -12.48
C ALA A 52 -4.01 -11.57 -11.68
N LYS A 53 -4.50 -12.78 -11.39
CA LYS A 53 -5.72 -12.94 -10.62
C LYS A 53 -5.57 -12.39 -9.21
N GLU A 54 -4.45 -12.70 -8.57
CA GLU A 54 -4.22 -12.18 -7.23
C GLU A 54 -4.01 -10.68 -7.22
N LEU A 55 -3.34 -10.14 -8.24
CA LEU A 55 -3.19 -8.70 -8.34
C LEU A 55 -4.52 -8.00 -8.45
N ASN A 56 -5.47 -8.59 -9.18
CA ASN A 56 -6.82 -8.03 -9.26
C ASN A 56 -7.52 -8.05 -7.90
N THR A 57 -7.35 -9.14 -7.16
CA THR A 57 -7.92 -9.23 -5.81
C THR A 57 -7.31 -8.18 -4.89
N ILE A 58 -6.01 -8.02 -4.96
CA ILE A 58 -5.31 -7.02 -4.14
C ILE A 58 -5.77 -5.62 -4.51
N ARG A 59 -5.92 -5.35 -5.80
CA ARG A 59 -6.38 -4.04 -6.27
C ARG A 59 -7.77 -3.73 -5.70
N GLU A 60 -8.65 -4.71 -5.66
CA GLU A 60 -9.99 -4.51 -5.09
C GLU A 60 -9.93 -4.20 -3.61
N ILE A 61 -9.08 -4.92 -2.89
CA ILE A 61 -8.92 -4.69 -1.45
C ILE A 61 -8.40 -3.27 -1.22
N ILE A 62 -7.41 -2.85 -1.98
CA ILE A 62 -6.84 -1.51 -1.85
C ILE A 62 -7.91 -0.46 -2.13
N THR A 63 -8.71 -0.66 -3.17
CA THR A 63 -9.75 0.30 -3.52
C THR A 63 -10.77 0.44 -2.41
N ARG A 64 -11.18 -0.68 -1.81
CA ARG A 64 -12.14 -0.66 -0.71
C ARG A 64 -11.55 -0.08 0.57
N SER A 65 -10.26 -0.27 0.78
CA SER A 65 -9.58 0.13 2.02
C SER A 65 -8.78 1.41 1.84
N ARG A 66 -9.05 2.14 0.77
CA ARG A 66 -8.22 3.26 0.38
C ARG A 66 -8.06 4.30 1.47
N GLU A 67 -9.18 4.66 2.12
CA GLU A 67 -9.12 5.67 3.17
C GLU A 67 -8.31 5.20 4.36
N ARG A 68 -8.45 3.92 4.71
CA ARG A 68 -7.67 3.37 5.81
C ARG A 68 -6.18 3.38 5.49
N ILE A 69 -5.83 3.04 4.25
CA ILE A 69 -4.44 3.08 3.81
C ILE A 69 -3.91 4.50 3.84
N MET A 70 -4.71 5.46 3.38
CA MET A 70 -4.33 6.86 3.40
C MET A 70 -4.11 7.37 4.81
N GLU A 71 -4.99 7.00 5.74
CA GLU A 71 -4.81 7.36 7.13
C GLU A 71 -3.52 6.80 7.71
N ALA A 72 -3.24 5.54 7.39
CA ALA A 72 -2.02 4.90 7.86
C ALA A 72 -0.79 5.58 7.27
N TRP A 73 -0.86 5.96 6.00
CA TRP A 73 0.22 6.68 5.35
C TRP A 73 0.49 8.00 6.05
N HIS A 74 -0.57 8.77 6.31
CA HIS A 74 -0.42 10.06 7.00
C HIS A 74 0.11 9.87 8.41
N GLY A 75 -0.31 8.80 9.09
CA GLY A 75 0.21 8.50 10.41
C GLY A 75 1.69 8.16 10.39
N HIS A 76 2.13 7.51 9.32
CA HIS A 76 3.53 7.11 9.17
C HIS A 76 4.40 8.29 8.70
N CYS A 77 3.89 9.06 7.75
CA CYS A 77 4.67 10.11 7.09
C CYS A 77 4.36 11.51 7.60
N GLY A 78 3.28 11.65 8.36
CA GLY A 78 2.84 12.96 8.79
C GLY A 78 1.92 13.61 7.77
N ALA A 79 1.00 14.43 8.27
CA ALA A 79 0.00 15.04 7.41
C ALA A 79 0.59 16.05 6.43
N ASN A 80 1.77 16.58 6.74
CA ASN A 80 2.40 17.62 5.94
C ASN A 80 3.44 17.09 4.97
N THR A 81 3.61 15.79 4.90
CA THR A 81 4.71 15.22 4.14
C THR A 81 4.70 15.63 2.68
N GLY A 82 3.57 15.65 2.08
CA GLY A 82 3.48 15.99 0.67
C GLY A 82 3.35 17.45 0.38
N SER A 83 3.20 18.27 1.44
CA SER A 83 3.01 19.68 1.24
C SER A 83 4.30 20.43 1.44
N GLU A 84 4.98 20.38 1.69
CA GLU A 84 5.82 20.99 1.85
C GLU A 84 6.53 21.19 1.43
N ASN A 85 6.17 21.15 1.78
CA ASN A 85 6.38 21.30 1.70
C ASN A 85 6.53 21.55 1.54
#